data_3a2db6fcac256fe6660c2099b604b2fc
#
_entry.id   3a2db6fcac256fe6660c2099b604b2fc
#
_cell.length_a   1.000
_cell.length_b   1.000
_cell.length_c   1.000
_cell.angle_alpha   90.00
_cell.angle_beta   90.00
_cell.angle_gamma   90.00
#
_symmetry.space_group_name_H-M   'P 1'
#
loop_
_entity.id
_entity.type
_entity.pdbx_description
1 polymer ?
#
loop_
_entity_poly.entity_id
_entity_poly.type
_entity_poly.pdbx_seq_one_letter_code
_entity_poly.pdbx_strand_id
1 'polypeptide(L)'
;MSTTPTSTSYAVHGPVAVVTQNNPPVNGRGHALRSSIAAALDQALADPQVQAIVLTGSARAFSGGADVREFGTPKAGQEPTLPSVIRALDGATKPVVAAIAGVCLGGGLELALGCHYRVALPDASLSLPEVKLGLLPGAGGTQRLPRVVGVEAA
;
A
#
# COMPACT_ATOMS: atom_id res chain seq x y z
N MET A 1 -2.53 29.08 6.32
CA MET A 1 -2.33 27.68 6.72
C MET A 1 -2.14 26.88 5.46
N SER A 2 -0.91 26.45 5.17
CA SER A 2 -0.61 25.62 3.99
C SER A 2 -1.10 24.21 4.28
N THR A 3 -2.23 23.83 3.73
CA THR A 3 -2.68 22.43 3.77
C THR A 3 -1.77 21.62 2.85
N THR A 4 -0.85 20.86 3.42
CA THR A 4 -0.13 19.83 2.68
C THR A 4 -1.17 18.97 1.97
N PRO A 5 -1.10 18.78 0.63
CA PRO A 5 -2.06 17.93 -0.05
C PRO A 5 -1.98 16.54 0.56
N THR A 6 -3.11 16.03 1.05
CA THR A 6 -3.19 14.67 1.59
C THR A 6 -2.91 13.70 0.45
N SER A 7 -1.91 12.82 0.65
CA SER A 7 -1.52 11.82 -0.35
C SER A 7 -2.53 10.65 -0.45
N THR A 8 -3.67 10.73 0.25
CA THR A 8 -4.81 9.83 0.14
C THR A 8 -6.11 10.61 0.15
N SER A 9 -7.14 10.09 -0.52
CA SER A 9 -8.52 10.47 -0.27
C SER A 9 -9.23 9.38 0.52
N TYR A 10 -10.18 9.77 1.36
CA TYR A 10 -10.98 8.89 2.20
C TYR A 10 -12.47 9.11 1.92
N ALA A 11 -13.21 8.06 1.61
CA ALA A 11 -14.64 8.11 1.40
C ALA A 11 -15.30 6.88 2.02
N VAL A 12 -16.55 7.03 2.50
CA VAL A 12 -17.32 5.91 3.05
C VAL A 12 -18.54 5.67 2.14
N HIS A 13 -18.71 4.43 1.73
CA HIS A 13 -19.81 3.96 0.89
C HIS A 13 -20.55 2.83 1.62
N GLY A 14 -21.70 3.16 2.24
CA GLY A 14 -22.36 2.22 3.14
C GLY A 14 -21.41 1.80 4.28
N PRO A 15 -21.20 0.49 4.51
CA PRO A 15 -20.30 0.03 5.56
C PRO A 15 -18.83 -0.09 5.10
N VAL A 16 -18.44 0.45 3.94
CA VAL A 16 -17.10 0.28 3.37
C VAL A 16 -16.37 1.62 3.31
N ALA A 17 -15.22 1.72 3.96
CA ALA A 17 -14.29 2.83 3.80
C ALA A 17 -13.38 2.56 2.60
N VAL A 18 -13.25 3.54 1.71
CA VAL A 18 -12.35 3.50 0.55
C VAL A 18 -11.23 4.50 0.75
N VAL A 19 -10.01 4.00 0.84
CA VAL A 19 -8.77 4.76 0.93
C VAL A 19 -8.09 4.75 -0.42
N THR A 20 -8.10 5.87 -1.13
CA THR A 20 -7.48 5.98 -2.45
C THR A 20 -6.14 6.69 -2.34
N GLN A 21 -5.08 6.04 -2.75
CA GLN A 21 -3.74 6.61 -2.83
C GLN A 21 -3.68 7.64 -3.98
N ASN A 22 -3.13 8.82 -3.70
CA ASN A 22 -3.04 9.93 -4.66
C ASN A 22 -1.68 10.62 -4.55
N ASN A 23 -0.63 9.97 -5.04
CA ASN A 23 0.72 10.51 -5.14
C ASN A 23 1.27 10.26 -6.56
N PRO A 24 0.78 11.03 -7.56
CA PRO A 24 1.17 10.85 -8.95
C PRO A 24 2.67 11.01 -9.17
N PRO A 25 3.23 10.41 -10.25
CA PRO A 25 2.51 9.69 -11.32
C PRO A 25 2.14 8.24 -11.00
N VAL A 26 2.79 7.59 -10.03
CA VAL A 26 2.70 6.14 -9.81
C VAL A 26 2.51 5.74 -8.35
N ASN A 27 2.04 6.63 -7.50
CA ASN A 27 1.84 6.37 -6.07
C ASN A 27 3.12 5.83 -5.38
N GLY A 28 4.25 6.53 -5.61
CA GLY A 28 5.52 6.24 -4.91
C GLY A 28 5.36 6.38 -3.39
N ARG A 29 5.87 5.42 -2.63
CA ARG A 29 5.66 5.28 -1.18
C ARG A 29 6.69 6.05 -0.37
N GLY A 30 6.68 7.36 -0.53
CA GLY A 30 7.38 8.28 0.37
C GLY A 30 6.69 8.37 1.74
N HIS A 31 7.37 9.00 2.69
CA HIS A 31 6.88 9.17 4.06
C HIS A 31 5.48 9.79 4.12
N ALA A 32 5.20 10.83 3.31
CA ALA A 32 3.89 11.49 3.28
C ALA A 32 2.75 10.53 2.92
N LEU A 33 2.95 9.66 1.89
CA LEU A 33 1.94 8.67 1.51
C LEU A 33 1.78 7.59 2.58
N ARG A 34 2.88 7.10 3.17
CA ARG A 34 2.82 6.12 4.26
C ARG A 34 2.05 6.67 5.46
N SER A 35 2.34 7.90 5.86
CA SER A 35 1.64 8.58 6.97
C SER A 35 0.15 8.78 6.69
N SER A 36 -0.21 9.17 5.46
CA SER A 36 -1.62 9.38 5.12
C SER A 36 -2.41 8.06 5.03
N ILE A 37 -1.79 6.97 4.58
CA ILE A 37 -2.41 5.62 4.61
C ILE A 37 -2.64 5.18 6.07
N ALA A 38 -1.65 5.34 6.94
CA ALA A 38 -1.78 4.98 8.36
C ALA A 38 -2.92 5.76 9.03
N ALA A 39 -2.96 7.08 8.83
CA ALA A 39 -4.02 7.92 9.38
C ALA A 39 -5.42 7.55 8.86
N ALA A 40 -5.55 7.22 7.56
CA ALA A 40 -6.81 6.79 6.98
C ALA A 40 -7.24 5.41 7.51
N LEU A 41 -6.29 4.50 7.76
CA LEU A 41 -6.56 3.20 8.39
C LEU A 41 -7.06 3.39 9.82
N ASP A 42 -6.39 4.21 10.62
CA ASP A 42 -6.81 4.51 11.99
C ASP A 42 -8.21 5.12 12.04
N GLN A 43 -8.51 6.06 11.13
CA GLN A 43 -9.84 6.65 10.99
C GLN A 43 -10.90 5.58 10.68
N ALA A 44 -10.64 4.69 9.73
CA ALA A 44 -11.58 3.64 9.34
C ALA A 44 -11.79 2.61 10.45
N LEU A 45 -10.74 2.27 11.21
CA LEU A 45 -10.82 1.33 12.33
C LEU A 45 -11.63 1.91 13.51
N ALA A 46 -11.52 3.22 13.75
CA ALA A 46 -12.23 3.92 14.82
C ALA A 46 -13.72 4.14 14.50
N ASP A 47 -14.13 4.15 13.23
CA ASP A 47 -15.52 4.41 12.84
C ASP A 47 -16.38 3.14 13.04
N PRO A 48 -17.38 3.14 13.96
CA PRO A 48 -18.21 1.97 14.22
C PRO A 48 -19.14 1.59 13.04
N GLN A 49 -19.37 2.49 12.09
CA GLN A 49 -20.19 2.23 10.91
C GLN A 49 -19.39 1.52 9.80
N VAL A 50 -18.07 1.62 9.82
CA VAL A 50 -17.21 0.95 8.86
C VAL A 50 -17.01 -0.51 9.26
N GLN A 51 -17.33 -1.43 8.37
CA GLN A 51 -17.18 -2.88 8.55
C GLN A 51 -16.03 -3.47 7.71
N ALA A 52 -15.65 -2.79 6.61
CA ALA A 52 -14.55 -3.21 5.75
C ALA A 52 -13.84 -2.00 5.15
N ILE A 53 -12.58 -2.21 4.76
CA ILE A 53 -11.72 -1.17 4.21
C ILE A 53 -11.20 -1.62 2.84
N VAL A 54 -11.27 -0.73 1.86
CA VAL A 54 -10.67 -0.92 0.54
C VAL A 54 -9.50 0.06 0.40
N LEU A 55 -8.33 -0.47 0.13
CA LEU A 55 -7.15 0.32 -0.24
C LEU A 55 -6.95 0.22 -1.75
N THR A 56 -6.94 1.34 -2.45
CA THR A 56 -6.78 1.38 -3.90
C THR A 56 -5.85 2.51 -4.34
N GLY A 57 -5.58 2.59 -5.63
CA GLY A 57 -4.85 3.66 -6.27
C GLY A 57 -5.63 4.25 -7.44
N SER A 58 -4.91 4.74 -8.45
CA SER A 58 -5.49 5.18 -9.72
C SER A 58 -5.66 3.99 -10.68
N ALA A 59 -6.39 4.18 -11.78
CA ALA A 59 -6.46 3.20 -12.86
C ALA A 59 -5.07 2.84 -13.44
N ARG A 60 -4.12 3.77 -13.38
CA ARG A 60 -2.75 3.60 -13.91
C ARG A 60 -1.83 2.86 -12.94
N ALA A 61 -2.00 3.06 -11.64
CA ALA A 61 -1.10 2.52 -10.64
C ALA A 61 -1.79 2.35 -9.27
N PHE A 62 -1.76 1.15 -8.75
CA PHE A 62 -1.90 0.94 -7.31
C PHE A 62 -0.69 1.54 -6.59
N SER A 63 0.52 1.14 -6.99
CA SER A 63 1.78 1.78 -6.58
C SER A 63 2.96 1.27 -7.39
N GLY A 64 3.85 2.18 -7.80
CA GLY A 64 5.14 1.88 -8.42
C GLY A 64 6.25 1.47 -7.45
N GLY A 65 5.95 1.32 -6.16
CA GLY A 65 6.94 0.91 -5.15
C GLY A 65 7.45 2.05 -4.28
N ALA A 66 8.66 1.91 -3.74
CA ALA A 66 9.28 2.92 -2.90
C ALA A 66 9.53 4.23 -3.66
N ASP A 67 9.45 5.35 -2.95
CA ASP A 67 9.86 6.63 -3.52
C ASP A 67 11.39 6.71 -3.49
N VAL A 68 12.01 6.46 -4.64
CA VAL A 68 13.47 6.44 -4.78
C VAL A 68 14.13 7.78 -4.43
N ARG A 69 13.38 8.88 -4.45
CA ARG A 69 13.86 10.23 -4.05
C ARG A 69 14.14 10.32 -2.54
N GLU A 70 13.56 9.44 -1.76
CA GLU A 70 13.82 9.38 -0.31
C GLU A 70 14.99 8.47 0.07
N PHE A 71 15.53 7.68 -0.87
CA PHE A 71 16.67 6.79 -0.59
C PHE A 71 17.89 7.59 -0.12
N GLY A 72 18.54 7.09 0.93
CA GLY A 72 19.66 7.80 1.56
C GLY A 72 19.30 9.03 2.37
N THR A 73 18.02 9.37 2.51
CA THR A 73 17.54 10.46 3.37
C THR A 73 16.94 9.93 4.68
N PRO A 74 16.87 10.75 5.74
CA PRO A 74 16.19 10.36 6.99
C PRO A 74 14.72 9.94 6.80
N LYS A 75 14.04 10.46 5.78
CA LYS A 75 12.63 10.14 5.49
C LYS A 75 12.41 8.67 5.14
N ALA A 76 13.39 8.00 4.55
CA ALA A 76 13.28 6.58 4.20
C ALA A 76 13.01 5.71 5.43
N GLY A 77 13.67 5.99 6.56
CA GLY A 77 13.54 5.26 7.82
C GLY A 77 12.58 5.88 8.83
N GLN A 78 11.96 7.03 8.50
CA GLN A 78 11.06 7.73 9.41
C GLN A 78 9.72 6.99 9.55
N GLU A 79 9.24 6.87 10.80
CA GLU A 79 7.92 6.29 11.07
C GLU A 79 6.76 7.19 10.57
N PRO A 80 5.66 6.58 10.07
CA PRO A 80 5.51 5.15 9.86
C PRO A 80 6.37 4.65 8.69
N THR A 81 7.17 3.62 8.93
CA THR A 81 7.89 2.90 7.87
C THR A 81 6.92 2.03 7.07
N LEU A 82 7.31 1.58 5.88
CA LEU A 82 6.48 0.65 5.12
C LEU A 82 6.18 -0.66 5.88
N PRO A 83 7.18 -1.30 6.55
CA PRO A 83 6.89 -2.45 7.41
C PRO A 83 5.89 -2.15 8.53
N SER A 84 5.91 -0.95 9.12
CA SER A 84 4.96 -0.55 10.17
C SER A 84 3.54 -0.42 9.63
N VAL A 85 3.36 0.20 8.45
CA VAL A 85 2.05 0.29 7.79
C VAL A 85 1.53 -1.11 7.42
N ILE A 86 2.40 -1.99 6.90
CA ILE A 86 2.02 -3.38 6.56
C ILE A 86 1.58 -4.14 7.80
N ARG A 87 2.28 -4.01 8.93
CA ARG A 87 1.87 -4.63 10.20
C ARG A 87 0.51 -4.11 10.68
N ALA A 88 0.24 -2.82 10.52
CA ALA A 88 -1.05 -2.24 10.87
C ALA A 88 -2.20 -2.77 10.01
N LEU A 89 -1.96 -2.96 8.70
CA LEU A 89 -2.93 -3.57 7.79
C LEU A 89 -3.20 -5.05 8.11
N ASP A 90 -2.13 -5.82 8.34
CA ASP A 90 -2.18 -7.26 8.64
C ASP A 90 -2.89 -7.54 9.98
N GLY A 91 -2.66 -6.66 10.97
CA GLY A 91 -3.30 -6.74 12.29
C GLY A 91 -4.64 -5.98 12.42
N ALA A 92 -5.18 -5.44 11.33
CA ALA A 92 -6.43 -4.67 11.38
C ALA A 92 -7.61 -5.55 11.80
N THR A 93 -8.44 -5.03 12.72
CA THR A 93 -9.63 -5.75 13.22
C THR A 93 -10.79 -5.80 12.24
N LYS A 94 -10.73 -5.01 11.17
CA LYS A 94 -11.69 -5.01 10.07
C LYS A 94 -11.02 -5.55 8.81
N PRO A 95 -11.74 -6.30 7.94
CA PRO A 95 -11.18 -6.75 6.68
C PRO A 95 -10.62 -5.60 5.83
N VAL A 96 -9.39 -5.76 5.35
CA VAL A 96 -8.75 -4.81 4.42
C VAL A 96 -8.52 -5.50 3.09
N VAL A 97 -9.02 -4.90 2.01
CA VAL A 97 -8.90 -5.41 0.64
C VAL A 97 -8.05 -4.47 -0.18
N ALA A 98 -6.99 -4.97 -0.80
CA ALA A 98 -6.28 -4.24 -1.84
C ALA A 98 -7.00 -4.39 -3.18
N ALA A 99 -7.50 -3.28 -3.73
CA ALA A 99 -8.10 -3.24 -5.07
C ALA A 99 -7.07 -2.67 -6.06
N ILE A 100 -6.53 -3.54 -6.92
CA ILE A 100 -5.33 -3.29 -7.71
C ILE A 100 -5.70 -3.05 -9.17
N ALA A 101 -5.33 -1.87 -9.69
CA ALA A 101 -5.36 -1.55 -11.10
C ALA A 101 -3.98 -1.06 -11.54
N GLY A 102 -3.65 -1.29 -12.81
CA GLY A 102 -2.36 -0.87 -13.40
C GLY A 102 -1.17 -1.51 -12.70
N VAL A 103 -0.12 -0.74 -12.43
CA VAL A 103 1.11 -1.27 -11.85
C VAL A 103 1.03 -1.39 -10.32
N CYS A 104 1.57 -2.50 -9.80
CA CYS A 104 1.70 -2.79 -8.37
C CYS A 104 3.07 -3.44 -8.13
N LEU A 105 4.10 -2.63 -7.90
CA LEU A 105 5.51 -3.05 -7.93
C LEU A 105 6.19 -2.88 -6.59
N GLY A 106 7.15 -3.75 -6.29
CA GLY A 106 8.03 -3.65 -5.14
C GLY A 106 7.29 -3.43 -3.83
N GLY A 107 7.64 -2.40 -3.06
CA GLY A 107 6.92 -2.02 -1.85
C GLY A 107 5.42 -1.82 -2.03
N GLY A 108 4.95 -1.53 -3.27
CA GLY A 108 3.53 -1.49 -3.60
C GLY A 108 2.87 -2.86 -3.50
N LEU A 109 3.51 -3.88 -4.05
CA LEU A 109 3.05 -5.26 -3.93
C LEU A 109 3.19 -5.76 -2.49
N GLU A 110 4.27 -5.39 -1.78
CA GLU A 110 4.44 -5.74 -0.37
C GLU A 110 3.30 -5.20 0.50
N LEU A 111 2.84 -3.96 0.24
CA LEU A 111 1.67 -3.39 0.93
C LEU A 111 0.39 -4.17 0.59
N ALA A 112 0.15 -4.48 -0.67
CA ALA A 112 -1.01 -5.26 -1.09
C ALA A 112 -1.01 -6.66 -0.48
N LEU A 113 0.17 -7.28 -0.34
CA LEU A 113 0.35 -8.56 0.33
C LEU A 113 0.11 -8.49 1.84
N GLY A 114 0.23 -7.32 2.46
CA GLY A 114 -0.13 -7.06 3.85
C GLY A 114 -1.63 -6.87 4.10
N CYS A 115 -2.43 -6.66 3.06
CA CYS A 115 -3.88 -6.66 3.18
C CYS A 115 -4.44 -8.08 3.31
N HIS A 116 -5.62 -8.24 3.92
CA HIS A 116 -6.27 -9.55 4.11
C HIS A 116 -6.64 -10.19 2.76
N TYR A 117 -7.16 -9.40 1.82
CA TYR A 117 -7.55 -9.85 0.48
C TYR A 117 -7.00 -8.94 -0.61
N ARG A 118 -6.89 -9.45 -1.81
CA ARG A 118 -6.45 -8.75 -3.02
C ARG A 118 -7.41 -9.09 -4.15
N VAL A 119 -7.84 -8.03 -4.86
CA VAL A 119 -8.56 -8.11 -6.13
C VAL A 119 -7.75 -7.32 -7.14
N ALA A 120 -7.44 -7.89 -8.28
CA ALA A 120 -6.69 -7.23 -9.32
C ALA A 120 -7.45 -7.25 -10.65
N LEU A 121 -7.34 -6.18 -11.43
CA LEU A 121 -7.81 -6.20 -12.81
C LEU A 121 -6.97 -7.20 -13.64
N PRO A 122 -7.52 -7.81 -14.68
CA PRO A 122 -6.82 -8.80 -15.49
C PRO A 122 -5.53 -8.29 -16.14
N ASP A 123 -5.46 -6.99 -16.41
CA ASP A 123 -4.31 -6.30 -17.02
C ASP A 123 -3.36 -5.68 -15.99
N ALA A 124 -3.60 -5.88 -14.70
CA ALA A 124 -2.70 -5.39 -13.66
C ALA A 124 -1.34 -6.08 -13.71
N SER A 125 -0.27 -5.29 -13.56
CA SER A 125 1.11 -5.77 -13.53
C SER A 125 1.62 -5.80 -12.10
N LEU A 126 1.88 -7.02 -11.58
CA LEU A 126 2.37 -7.24 -10.22
C LEU A 126 3.78 -7.84 -10.25
N SER A 127 4.73 -7.25 -9.49
CA SER A 127 6.10 -7.74 -9.47
C SER A 127 6.85 -7.24 -8.23
N LEU A 128 7.88 -7.99 -7.83
CA LEU A 128 8.94 -7.58 -6.91
C LEU A 128 10.24 -7.36 -7.70
N PRO A 129 10.44 -6.20 -8.34
CA PRO A 129 11.55 -5.97 -9.26
C PRO A 129 12.85 -5.53 -8.58
N GLU A 130 12.95 -5.61 -7.26
CA GLU A 130 14.04 -5.06 -6.45
C GLU A 130 15.41 -5.57 -6.89
N VAL A 131 15.51 -6.82 -7.34
CA VAL A 131 16.77 -7.41 -7.85
C VAL A 131 17.36 -6.64 -9.05
N LYS A 132 16.50 -5.99 -9.87
CA LYS A 132 16.95 -5.15 -10.99
C LYS A 132 17.66 -3.88 -10.54
N LEU A 133 17.51 -3.53 -9.27
CA LEU A 133 18.16 -2.39 -8.62
C LEU A 133 19.28 -2.83 -7.65
N GLY A 134 19.62 -4.13 -7.62
CA GLY A 134 20.59 -4.69 -6.67
C GLY A 134 20.07 -4.71 -5.24
N LEU A 135 18.75 -4.72 -5.02
CA LEU A 135 18.10 -4.71 -3.73
C LEU A 135 17.33 -6.02 -3.49
N LEU A 136 16.84 -6.18 -2.26
CA LEU A 136 15.88 -7.21 -1.87
C LEU A 136 14.54 -6.56 -1.48
N PRO A 137 13.40 -7.26 -1.62
CA PRO A 137 12.14 -6.83 -1.04
C PRO A 137 12.26 -6.68 0.47
N GLY A 138 12.14 -5.44 0.99
CA GLY A 138 12.51 -5.11 2.37
C GLY A 138 11.34 -5.10 3.36
N ALA A 139 10.09 -5.28 2.88
CA ALA A 139 8.89 -5.15 3.72
C ALA A 139 8.07 -6.46 3.80
N GLY A 140 8.72 -7.60 3.59
CA GLY A 140 8.13 -8.93 3.76
C GLY A 140 7.68 -9.62 2.49
N GLY A 141 7.95 -9.03 1.31
CA GLY A 141 7.60 -9.62 0.02
C GLY A 141 8.18 -11.01 -0.18
N THR A 142 9.45 -11.23 0.19
CA THR A 142 10.12 -12.54 0.14
C THR A 142 9.43 -13.63 0.97
N GLN A 143 8.61 -13.24 1.94
CA GLN A 143 7.89 -14.18 2.80
C GLN A 143 6.42 -14.33 2.40
N ARG A 144 5.77 -13.23 2.02
CA ARG A 144 4.34 -13.24 1.72
C ARG A 144 4.03 -13.74 0.31
N LEU A 145 4.81 -13.33 -0.70
CA LEU A 145 4.54 -13.70 -2.09
C LEU A 145 4.54 -15.22 -2.30
N PRO A 146 5.60 -15.97 -1.90
CA PRO A 146 5.62 -17.41 -2.12
C PRO A 146 4.52 -18.17 -1.34
N ARG A 147 4.01 -17.61 -0.24
CA ARG A 147 2.88 -18.19 0.49
C ARG A 147 1.54 -18.00 -0.22
N VAL A 148 1.44 -16.97 -1.06
CA VAL A 148 0.20 -16.66 -1.81
C VAL A 148 0.17 -17.38 -3.15
N VAL A 149 1.30 -17.42 -3.88
CA VAL A 149 1.34 -17.92 -5.27
C VAL A 149 2.16 -19.21 -5.44
N GLY A 150 2.78 -19.70 -4.39
CA GLY A 150 3.73 -20.83 -4.45
C GLY A 150 5.15 -20.34 -4.79
N VAL A 151 6.15 -21.18 -4.45
CA VAL A 151 7.58 -20.86 -4.63
C VAL A 151 7.96 -20.76 -6.10
N GLU A 152 7.36 -21.61 -6.94
CA GLU A 152 7.67 -21.67 -8.37
C GLU A 152 7.24 -20.38 -9.11
N ALA A 153 6.13 -19.77 -8.70
CA ALA A 153 5.61 -18.55 -9.33
C ALA A 153 6.15 -17.26 -8.68
N ALA A 154 6.77 -17.36 -7.51
CA ALA A 154 7.30 -16.23 -6.75
C ALA A 154 8.73 -15.92 -7.16
#